data_38aac26aafb971665e266ea72680ce2a
#
_entry.id   38aac26aafb971665e266ea72680ce2a
#
_cell.length_a   1.000
_cell.length_b   1.000
_cell.length_c   1.000
_cell.angle_alpha   90.00
_cell.angle_beta   90.00
_cell.angle_gamma   90.00
#
_symmetry.space_group_name_H-M   'P 1'
#
loop_
_entity.id
_entity.type
_entity.pdbx_description
1 polymer ?
#
loop_
_entity_poly.entity_id
_entity_poly.type
_entity_poly.pdbx_seq_one_letter_code
_entity_poly.pdbx_strand_id
1 'polypeptide(L)'
;EYAKSGPEDILVRITAINRGPDAAELHLLPTLWFRNDWSSWIAESNRSPGKPNLTQIKATAGTSTVAATHPLLGEFILSCEGDVPLLFTENETNHEQLFPGQKNESPYVKDGINNRVIHGNQDAVNPQKQGTKVAAHYQVNVGAGQTTVIRLRLSNISPDRRSIPFGKSFDELFVDRLREADEFYQSVTP
;
A
#
# COMPACT_ATOMS: atom_id res chain seq x y z
N GLU A 1 -12.37 -4.19 -1.31
CA GLU A 1 -12.43 -5.58 -1.76
C GLU A 1 -11.02 -6.09 -2.05
N TYR A 2 -10.80 -7.38 -1.78
CA TYR A 2 -9.57 -8.09 -2.12
C TYR A 2 -9.92 -9.33 -2.92
N ALA A 3 -9.16 -9.62 -3.97
CA ALA A 3 -9.30 -10.83 -4.75
C ALA A 3 -7.92 -11.44 -5.02
N LYS A 4 -7.80 -12.77 -4.95
CA LYS A 4 -6.56 -13.49 -5.29
C LYS A 4 -6.65 -14.03 -6.71
N SER A 5 -5.69 -13.67 -7.55
CA SER A 5 -5.49 -14.32 -8.85
C SER A 5 -4.68 -15.61 -8.72
N GLY A 6 -3.88 -15.70 -7.67
CA GLY A 6 -3.05 -16.84 -7.34
C GLY A 6 -2.46 -16.70 -5.93
N PRO A 7 -1.65 -17.65 -5.45
CA PRO A 7 -1.07 -17.62 -4.11
C PRO A 7 -0.31 -16.31 -3.81
N GLU A 8 0.39 -15.77 -4.81
CA GLU A 8 1.28 -14.60 -4.69
C GLU A 8 0.82 -13.43 -5.57
N ASP A 9 -0.47 -13.33 -5.83
CA ASP A 9 -1.05 -12.28 -6.66
C ASP A 9 -2.40 -11.82 -6.09
N ILE A 10 -2.39 -10.62 -5.49
CA ILE A 10 -3.52 -10.03 -4.77
C ILE A 10 -3.93 -8.74 -5.47
N LEU A 11 -5.21 -8.66 -5.81
CA LEU A 11 -5.86 -7.49 -6.36
C LEU A 11 -6.63 -6.77 -5.24
N VAL A 12 -6.54 -5.46 -5.22
CA VAL A 12 -7.25 -4.60 -4.26
C VAL A 12 -8.08 -3.58 -5.03
N ARG A 13 -9.36 -3.49 -4.71
CA ARG A 13 -10.29 -2.49 -5.25
C ARG A 13 -10.90 -1.70 -4.09
N ILE A 14 -10.63 -0.39 -4.07
CA ILE A 14 -11.18 0.55 -3.09
C ILE A 14 -12.23 1.39 -3.79
N THR A 15 -13.46 1.34 -3.30
CA THR A 15 -14.57 2.13 -3.81
C THR A 15 -14.98 3.16 -2.77
N ALA A 16 -14.92 4.45 -3.11
CA ALA A 16 -15.40 5.54 -2.28
C ALA A 16 -16.63 6.16 -2.93
N ILE A 17 -17.71 6.29 -2.16
CA ILE A 17 -19.00 6.81 -2.60
C ILE A 17 -19.33 8.06 -1.78
N ASN A 18 -19.48 9.18 -2.44
CA ASN A 18 -19.98 10.40 -1.81
C ASN A 18 -21.51 10.37 -1.75
N ARG A 19 -22.07 10.18 -0.56
CA ARG A 19 -23.52 10.18 -0.32
C ARG A 19 -24.06 11.54 0.15
N GLY A 20 -23.18 12.55 0.23
CA GLY A 20 -23.53 13.91 0.56
C GLY A 20 -24.11 14.70 -0.62
N PRO A 21 -24.70 15.87 -0.34
CA PRO A 21 -25.27 16.74 -1.39
C PRO A 21 -24.22 17.55 -2.14
N ASP A 22 -23.00 17.69 -1.61
CA ASP A 22 -21.93 18.50 -2.16
C ASP A 22 -20.73 17.66 -2.54
N ALA A 23 -19.88 18.17 -3.46
CA ALA A 23 -18.60 17.57 -3.76
C ALA A 23 -17.67 17.62 -2.53
N ALA A 24 -16.90 16.55 -2.31
CA ALA A 24 -15.98 16.44 -1.19
C ALA A 24 -14.60 15.98 -1.64
N GLU A 25 -13.57 16.62 -1.10
CA GLU A 25 -12.19 16.18 -1.25
C GLU A 25 -11.92 15.03 -0.29
N LEU A 26 -11.25 13.99 -0.80
CA LEU A 26 -10.92 12.79 -0.05
C LEU A 26 -9.46 12.40 -0.30
N HIS A 27 -8.72 12.16 0.79
CA HIS A 27 -7.40 11.58 0.76
C HIS A 27 -7.49 10.09 1.05
N LEU A 28 -7.16 9.24 0.08
CA LEU A 28 -7.06 7.80 0.25
C LEU A 28 -5.59 7.39 0.27
N LEU A 29 -5.21 6.62 1.28
CA LEU A 29 -3.82 6.26 1.57
C LEU A 29 -3.66 4.73 1.69
N PRO A 30 -3.92 3.96 0.60
CA PRO A 30 -3.59 2.55 0.64
C PRO A 30 -2.10 2.38 0.95
N THR A 31 -1.83 1.59 1.99
CA THR A 31 -0.51 1.53 2.61
C THR A 31 0.02 0.10 2.59
N LEU A 32 1.25 -0.09 2.10
CA LEU A 32 2.04 -1.31 2.25
C LEU A 32 3.12 -1.07 3.30
N TRP A 33 3.27 -2.02 4.23
CA TRP A 33 4.28 -1.95 5.27
C TRP A 33 4.67 -3.35 5.75
N PHE A 34 5.88 -3.47 6.30
CA PHE A 34 6.33 -4.66 6.96
C PHE A 34 6.19 -4.54 8.48
N ARG A 35 5.83 -5.65 9.14
CA ARG A 35 5.87 -5.71 10.61
C ARG A 35 7.30 -5.45 11.07
N ASN A 36 7.45 -4.51 12.01
CA ASN A 36 8.76 -4.20 12.57
C ASN A 36 9.22 -5.32 13.51
N ASP A 37 10.12 -6.16 13.03
CA ASP A 37 10.80 -7.23 13.74
C ASP A 37 12.34 -7.09 13.63
N TRP A 38 12.82 -5.96 13.08
CA TRP A 38 14.24 -5.64 12.94
C TRP A 38 14.77 -4.64 13.98
N SER A 39 13.91 -4.00 14.78
CA SER A 39 14.33 -3.05 15.81
C SER A 39 15.21 -3.72 16.86
N SER A 40 16.12 -2.95 17.48
CA SER A 40 17.22 -3.40 18.34
C SER A 40 16.85 -4.45 19.37
N TRP A 41 15.71 -4.29 20.06
CA TRP A 41 15.26 -5.22 21.10
C TRP A 41 14.83 -6.61 20.58
N ILE A 42 14.45 -6.73 19.30
CA ILE A 42 14.15 -8.02 18.63
C ILE A 42 15.40 -8.57 17.95
N ALA A 43 16.20 -7.70 17.34
CA ALA A 43 17.44 -8.10 16.68
C ALA A 43 18.45 -8.76 17.64
N GLU A 44 18.53 -8.29 18.90
CA GLU A 44 19.36 -8.89 19.96
C GLU A 44 18.99 -10.35 20.28
N SER A 45 17.77 -10.78 19.95
CA SER A 45 17.33 -12.17 20.15
C SER A 45 17.78 -13.14 19.06
N ASN A 46 18.55 -12.71 18.04
CA ASN A 46 18.93 -13.46 16.84
C ASN A 46 17.75 -14.06 16.07
N ARG A 47 16.55 -13.50 16.20
CA ARG A 47 15.33 -13.95 15.54
C ARG A 47 14.89 -13.05 14.37
N SER A 48 15.54 -11.89 14.20
CA SER A 48 15.21 -11.01 13.08
C SER A 48 15.74 -11.58 11.78
N PRO A 49 14.91 -11.73 10.74
CA PRO A 49 15.34 -12.17 9.42
C PRO A 49 16.14 -11.10 8.66
N GLY A 50 16.28 -9.89 9.21
CA GLY A 50 16.85 -8.72 8.57
C GLY A 50 15.80 -7.67 8.20
N LYS A 51 16.27 -6.44 7.95
CA LYS A 51 15.39 -5.31 7.61
C LYS A 51 14.87 -5.43 6.16
N PRO A 52 13.56 -5.45 5.95
CA PRO A 52 12.99 -5.44 4.60
C PRO A 52 13.08 -4.04 3.98
N ASN A 53 12.80 -3.93 2.68
CA ASN A 53 12.85 -2.65 1.97
C ASN A 53 11.70 -2.50 0.98
N LEU A 54 11.19 -1.28 0.88
CA LEU A 54 10.25 -0.80 -0.14
C LEU A 54 10.94 0.31 -0.91
N THR A 55 10.98 0.25 -2.23
CA THR A 55 11.62 1.26 -3.07
C THR A 55 10.74 1.59 -4.27
N GLN A 56 10.59 2.88 -4.57
CA GLN A 56 9.95 3.30 -5.81
C GLN A 56 10.81 2.87 -7.00
N ILE A 57 10.20 2.19 -7.95
CA ILE A 57 10.86 1.82 -9.21
C ILE A 57 10.21 2.52 -10.39
N LYS A 58 10.92 2.53 -11.54
CA LYS A 58 10.38 3.12 -12.77
C LYS A 58 9.10 2.40 -13.16
N ALA A 59 8.06 3.17 -13.32
CA ALA A 59 6.73 2.69 -13.67
C ALA A 59 6.46 2.80 -15.17
N THR A 60 5.46 2.06 -15.63
CA THR A 60 4.78 2.31 -16.91
C THR A 60 3.89 3.55 -16.75
N ALA A 61 3.67 4.31 -17.82
CA ALA A 61 2.77 5.47 -17.78
C ALA A 61 1.39 5.08 -17.20
N GLY A 62 0.87 5.90 -16.30
CA GLY A 62 -0.41 5.65 -15.63
C GLY A 62 -0.33 4.63 -14.48
N THR A 63 0.86 4.34 -13.96
CA THR A 63 1.04 3.41 -12.82
C THR A 63 2.19 3.87 -11.94
N SER A 64 1.97 4.00 -10.65
CA SER A 64 3.04 4.16 -9.67
C SER A 64 3.42 2.80 -9.09
N THR A 65 4.73 2.49 -9.01
CA THR A 65 5.20 1.14 -8.72
C THR A 65 6.24 1.10 -7.60
N VAL A 66 6.09 0.14 -6.70
CA VAL A 66 7.00 -0.11 -5.57
C VAL A 66 7.53 -1.54 -5.65
N ALA A 67 8.85 -1.69 -5.62
CA ALA A 67 9.48 -2.97 -5.33
C ALA A 67 9.50 -3.19 -3.81
N ALA A 68 9.07 -4.36 -3.39
CA ALA A 68 9.03 -4.79 -2.00
C ALA A 68 9.91 -6.02 -1.83
N THR A 69 10.98 -5.90 -1.03
CA THR A 69 11.93 -6.98 -0.79
C THR A 69 11.91 -7.37 0.68
N HIS A 70 11.72 -8.64 0.97
CA HIS A 70 11.75 -9.16 2.33
C HIS A 70 12.63 -10.41 2.41
N PRO A 71 13.51 -10.54 3.42
CA PRO A 71 14.47 -11.65 3.51
C PRO A 71 13.86 -13.05 3.46
N LEU A 72 12.64 -13.22 3.98
CA LEU A 72 11.93 -14.50 4.00
C LEU A 72 10.83 -14.62 2.95
N LEU A 73 10.18 -13.51 2.55
CA LEU A 73 9.06 -13.54 1.62
C LEU A 73 9.50 -13.35 0.15
N GLY A 74 10.78 -12.98 -0.06
CA GLY A 74 11.29 -12.69 -1.40
C GLY A 74 10.85 -11.33 -1.94
N GLU A 75 10.65 -11.24 -3.24
CA GLU A 75 10.36 -10.00 -3.95
C GLU A 75 8.92 -9.95 -4.43
N PHE A 76 8.29 -8.79 -4.19
CA PHE A 76 6.95 -8.47 -4.69
C PHE A 76 6.96 -7.09 -5.33
N ILE A 77 5.97 -6.84 -6.17
CA ILE A 77 5.73 -5.55 -6.80
C ILE A 77 4.33 -5.08 -6.43
N LEU A 78 4.24 -3.89 -5.82
CA LEU A 78 2.98 -3.19 -5.65
C LEU A 78 2.80 -2.21 -6.82
N SER A 79 1.77 -2.43 -7.62
CA SER A 79 1.32 -1.51 -8.65
C SER A 79 0.12 -0.72 -8.14
N CYS A 80 0.16 0.61 -8.28
CA CYS A 80 -0.92 1.52 -7.95
C CYS A 80 -1.42 2.18 -9.23
N GLU A 81 -2.71 2.11 -9.53
CA GLU A 81 -3.30 2.74 -10.73
C GLU A 81 -3.16 4.27 -10.65
N GLY A 82 -2.70 4.88 -11.74
CA GLY A 82 -2.43 6.32 -11.83
C GLY A 82 -1.00 6.71 -11.47
N ASP A 83 -0.63 7.91 -11.90
CA ASP A 83 0.65 8.56 -11.54
C ASP A 83 0.46 9.29 -10.20
N VAL A 84 0.48 8.54 -9.09
CA VAL A 84 0.21 9.05 -7.76
C VAL A 84 1.48 9.20 -6.92
N PRO A 85 1.58 10.24 -6.06
CA PRO A 85 2.69 10.37 -5.13
C PRO A 85 2.80 9.15 -4.21
N LEU A 86 4.01 8.63 -4.04
CA LEU A 86 4.34 7.58 -3.08
C LEU A 86 5.09 8.20 -1.90
N LEU A 87 4.54 8.05 -0.70
CA LEU A 87 5.05 8.59 0.55
C LEU A 87 5.74 7.49 1.35
N PHE A 88 7.05 7.59 1.53
CA PHE A 88 7.87 6.57 2.17
C PHE A 88 8.30 6.99 3.57
N THR A 89 8.21 6.06 4.53
CA THR A 89 8.76 6.18 5.88
C THR A 89 9.27 4.82 6.33
N GLU A 90 9.92 4.79 7.49
CA GLU A 90 10.11 3.56 8.24
C GLU A 90 8.83 3.21 9.01
N ASN A 91 8.55 1.91 9.16
CA ASN A 91 7.50 1.45 10.08
C ASN A 91 8.04 1.35 11.51
N GLU A 92 8.67 2.43 11.95
CA GLU A 92 9.29 2.56 13.26
C GLU A 92 8.56 3.61 14.09
N THR A 93 8.55 3.41 15.40
CA THR A 93 7.89 4.31 16.36
C THR A 93 8.68 5.63 16.45
N ASN A 94 7.97 6.74 16.55
CA ASN A 94 8.55 8.05 16.82
C ASN A 94 8.94 8.15 18.31
N HIS A 95 10.15 7.68 18.63
CA HIS A 95 10.68 7.66 20.00
C HIS A 95 10.93 9.05 20.54
N GLU A 96 11.38 9.99 19.69
CA GLU A 96 11.61 11.38 20.11
C GLU A 96 10.34 12.07 20.60
N GLN A 97 9.20 11.76 19.97
CA GLN A 97 7.92 12.32 20.37
C GLN A 97 7.34 11.65 21.62
N LEU A 98 7.52 10.34 21.77
CA LEU A 98 6.85 9.56 22.82
C LEU A 98 7.66 9.41 24.10
N PHE A 99 8.98 9.46 24.01
CA PHE A 99 9.87 9.16 25.15
C PHE A 99 10.93 10.26 25.30
N PRO A 100 10.85 11.10 26.35
CA PRO A 100 11.82 12.18 26.55
C PRO A 100 13.27 11.68 26.58
N GLY A 101 14.13 12.33 25.79
CA GLY A 101 15.55 12.01 25.72
C GLY A 101 15.93 10.85 24.79
N GLN A 102 14.96 10.17 24.19
CA GLN A 102 15.25 9.18 23.14
C GLN A 102 15.38 9.86 21.78
N LYS A 103 16.09 9.19 20.86
CA LYS A 103 16.23 9.62 19.47
C LYS A 103 15.69 8.56 18.52
N ASN A 104 15.20 9.01 17.39
CA ASN A 104 14.83 8.13 16.28
C ASN A 104 16.10 7.67 15.55
N GLU A 105 16.13 6.42 15.09
CA GLU A 105 17.20 5.91 14.22
C GLU A 105 17.09 6.51 12.81
N SER A 106 15.87 6.78 12.36
CA SER A 106 15.56 7.45 11.09
C SER A 106 14.75 8.72 11.35
N PRO A 107 14.98 9.81 10.59
CA PRO A 107 14.11 10.99 10.66
C PRO A 107 12.70 10.72 10.07
N TYR A 108 12.54 9.65 9.29
CA TYR A 108 11.31 9.32 8.59
C TYR A 108 10.58 8.17 9.30
N VAL A 109 9.94 8.46 10.41
CA VAL A 109 9.20 7.47 11.22
C VAL A 109 7.74 7.32 10.78
N LYS A 110 7.04 6.30 11.28
CA LYS A 110 5.72 5.85 10.77
C LYS A 110 4.61 6.89 10.74
N ASP A 111 4.67 7.91 11.57
CA ASP A 111 3.72 9.04 11.62
C ASP A 111 4.08 10.19 10.66
N GLY A 112 5.24 10.13 10.00
CA GLY A 112 5.66 11.10 8.99
C GLY A 112 4.67 11.22 7.83
N ILE A 113 4.00 10.13 7.43
CA ILE A 113 2.94 10.17 6.39
C ILE A 113 1.79 11.08 6.82
N ASN A 114 1.34 10.97 8.10
CA ASN A 114 0.33 11.87 8.65
C ASN A 114 0.79 13.33 8.65
N ASN A 115 2.01 13.59 9.10
CA ASN A 115 2.59 14.94 9.12
C ASN A 115 2.69 15.52 7.70
N ARG A 116 2.99 14.70 6.70
CA ARG A 116 3.03 15.09 5.29
C ARG A 116 1.64 15.46 4.76
N VAL A 117 0.64 14.65 5.05
CA VAL A 117 -0.72 14.82 4.49
C VAL A 117 -1.50 15.91 5.21
N ILE A 118 -1.46 15.95 6.54
CA ILE A 118 -2.28 16.87 7.35
C ILE A 118 -1.60 18.23 7.52
N HIS A 119 -0.29 18.24 7.75
CA HIS A 119 0.46 19.47 8.04
C HIS A 119 1.31 19.99 6.88
N GLY A 120 1.30 19.30 5.73
CA GLY A 120 2.06 19.71 4.54
C GLY A 120 3.58 19.58 4.68
N ASN A 121 4.09 18.93 5.76
CA ASN A 121 5.51 18.84 6.03
C ASN A 121 6.20 17.93 5.01
N GLN A 122 6.97 18.54 4.07
CA GLN A 122 7.66 17.84 3.00
C GLN A 122 8.77 16.92 3.53
N ASP A 123 9.43 17.33 4.61
CA ASP A 123 10.59 16.66 5.19
C ASP A 123 10.20 15.50 6.11
N ALA A 124 8.92 15.26 6.33
CA ALA A 124 8.44 14.15 7.15
C ALA A 124 8.48 12.79 6.45
N VAL A 125 8.68 12.75 5.13
CA VAL A 125 8.75 11.53 4.32
C VAL A 125 10.07 11.45 3.57
N ASN A 126 10.56 10.23 3.33
CA ASN A 126 11.88 10.00 2.75
C ASN A 126 11.94 10.47 1.28
N PRO A 127 12.76 11.51 0.95
CA PRO A 127 12.90 12.00 -0.41
C PRO A 127 13.60 11.01 -1.35
N GLN A 128 14.36 10.03 -0.81
CA GLN A 128 15.00 8.97 -1.57
C GLN A 128 14.02 7.88 -2.04
N LYS A 129 12.73 8.01 -1.68
CA LYS A 129 11.66 7.09 -2.10
C LYS A 129 11.93 5.64 -1.74
N GLN A 130 12.36 5.44 -0.50
CA GLN A 130 12.57 4.11 0.09
C GLN A 130 12.26 4.09 1.59
N GLY A 131 12.00 2.90 2.13
CA GLY A 131 11.71 2.67 3.56
C GLY A 131 11.08 1.32 3.79
N THR A 132 10.47 1.13 4.96
CA THR A 132 9.75 -0.11 5.33
C THR A 132 8.23 0.07 5.38
N LYS A 133 7.75 1.29 5.05
CA LYS A 133 6.34 1.65 4.92
C LYS A 133 6.18 2.63 3.76
N VAL A 134 5.16 2.43 2.92
CA VAL A 134 4.80 3.33 1.84
C VAL A 134 3.29 3.50 1.77
N ALA A 135 2.82 4.72 1.54
CA ALA A 135 1.44 5.01 1.20
C ALA A 135 1.36 5.61 -0.21
N ALA A 136 0.48 5.08 -1.05
CA ALA A 136 0.08 5.75 -2.29
C ALA A 136 -0.94 6.83 -1.94
N HIS A 137 -0.64 8.09 -2.28
CA HIS A 137 -1.46 9.22 -1.87
C HIS A 137 -2.40 9.64 -3.00
N TYR A 138 -3.62 9.12 -2.96
CA TYR A 138 -4.70 9.54 -3.84
C TYR A 138 -5.43 10.74 -3.22
N GLN A 139 -5.39 11.86 -3.92
CA GLN A 139 -6.19 13.04 -3.59
C GLN A 139 -7.26 13.17 -4.67
N VAL A 140 -8.50 12.92 -4.30
CA VAL A 140 -9.63 12.84 -5.23
C VAL A 140 -10.76 13.77 -4.78
N ASN A 141 -11.40 14.43 -5.73
CA ASN A 141 -12.61 15.20 -5.48
C ASN A 141 -13.82 14.39 -5.98
N VAL A 142 -14.66 13.94 -5.06
CA VAL A 142 -15.81 13.08 -5.37
C VAL A 142 -17.08 13.94 -5.36
N GLY A 143 -17.70 14.13 -6.53
CA GLY A 143 -18.94 14.88 -6.68
C GLY A 143 -20.11 14.28 -5.87
N ALA A 144 -21.15 15.09 -5.64
CA ALA A 144 -22.36 14.65 -4.96
C ALA A 144 -22.97 13.41 -5.64
N GLY A 145 -23.24 12.37 -4.90
CA GLY A 145 -23.76 11.09 -5.40
C GLY A 145 -22.82 10.30 -6.31
N GLN A 146 -21.58 10.77 -6.51
CA GLN A 146 -20.60 10.12 -7.37
C GLN A 146 -19.77 9.07 -6.63
N THR A 147 -19.15 8.20 -7.42
CA THR A 147 -18.28 7.13 -6.95
C THR A 147 -16.92 7.23 -7.63
N THR A 148 -15.86 7.00 -6.88
CA THR A 148 -14.51 6.80 -7.41
C THR A 148 -13.99 5.42 -7.04
N VAL A 149 -13.19 4.84 -7.91
CA VAL A 149 -12.57 3.51 -7.72
C VAL A 149 -11.07 3.65 -7.88
N ILE A 150 -10.34 3.03 -6.97
CA ILE A 150 -8.88 2.93 -6.98
C ILE A 150 -8.50 1.47 -7.02
N ARG A 151 -7.55 1.10 -7.89
CA ARG A 151 -7.08 -0.27 -8.05
C ARG A 151 -5.61 -0.38 -7.66
N LEU A 152 -5.28 -1.45 -6.93
CA LEU A 152 -3.90 -1.82 -6.64
C LEU A 152 -3.72 -3.32 -6.88
N ARG A 153 -2.47 -3.72 -7.15
CA ARG A 153 -2.10 -5.11 -7.30
C ARG A 153 -0.75 -5.36 -6.65
N LEU A 154 -0.70 -6.36 -5.78
CA LEU A 154 0.54 -6.86 -5.16
C LEU A 154 0.83 -8.25 -5.73
N SER A 155 1.99 -8.41 -6.37
CA SER A 155 2.32 -9.66 -7.06
C SER A 155 3.85 -9.87 -7.11
N ASN A 156 4.30 -11.12 -7.11
CA ASN A 156 5.69 -11.48 -7.35
C ASN A 156 6.09 -11.47 -8.84
N ILE A 157 5.15 -11.15 -9.75
CA ILE A 157 5.41 -11.09 -11.19
C ILE A 157 5.89 -9.70 -11.56
N SER A 158 7.10 -9.62 -12.15
CA SER A 158 7.68 -8.36 -12.63
C SER A 158 6.75 -7.63 -13.61
N PRO A 159 6.68 -6.28 -13.54
CA PRO A 159 5.90 -5.46 -14.48
C PRO A 159 6.26 -5.73 -15.95
N ASP A 160 7.53 -6.02 -16.25
CA ASP A 160 8.02 -6.31 -17.61
C ASP A 160 7.40 -7.56 -18.22
N ARG A 161 6.94 -8.50 -17.38
CA ARG A 161 6.26 -9.73 -17.80
C ARG A 161 4.75 -9.61 -17.86
N ARG A 162 4.21 -8.46 -17.45
CA ARG A 162 2.77 -8.21 -17.39
C ARG A 162 2.45 -6.94 -18.21
N SER A 163 1.77 -7.11 -19.32
CA SER A 163 1.49 -6.03 -20.26
C SER A 163 0.62 -4.91 -19.64
N ILE A 164 -0.32 -5.22 -18.75
CA ILE A 164 -1.23 -4.25 -18.12
C ILE A 164 -1.62 -4.76 -16.72
N PRO A 165 -1.21 -4.08 -15.61
CA PRO A 165 -1.61 -4.49 -14.26
C PRO A 165 -3.11 -4.30 -13.99
N PHE A 166 -3.74 -3.31 -14.63
CA PHE A 166 -5.13 -2.93 -14.50
C PHE A 166 -5.82 -2.95 -15.86
N GLY A 167 -6.62 -3.93 -16.14
CA GLY A 167 -7.33 -4.11 -17.40
C GLY A 167 -8.61 -4.89 -17.17
N LYS A 168 -9.26 -5.29 -18.25
CA LYS A 168 -10.51 -6.05 -18.22
C LYS A 168 -10.40 -7.30 -17.33
N SER A 169 -9.29 -8.02 -17.40
CA SER A 169 -9.03 -9.20 -16.57
C SER A 169 -8.95 -8.91 -15.07
N PHE A 170 -8.62 -7.67 -14.66
CA PHE A 170 -8.65 -7.27 -13.26
C PHE A 170 -10.09 -7.26 -12.70
N ASP A 171 -11.00 -6.64 -13.41
CA ASP A 171 -12.42 -6.56 -12.98
C ASP A 171 -13.13 -7.92 -13.13
N GLU A 172 -12.84 -8.68 -14.18
CA GLU A 172 -13.37 -10.03 -14.38
C GLU A 172 -13.02 -10.97 -13.22
N LEU A 173 -11.80 -10.87 -12.68
CA LEU A 173 -11.37 -11.70 -11.55
C LEU A 173 -12.22 -11.44 -10.29
N PHE A 174 -12.60 -10.19 -10.01
CA PHE A 174 -13.49 -9.90 -8.89
C PHE A 174 -14.87 -10.57 -9.06
N VAL A 175 -15.40 -10.58 -10.28
CA VAL A 175 -16.67 -11.26 -10.59
C VAL A 175 -16.53 -12.76 -10.39
N ASP A 176 -15.43 -13.36 -10.87
CA ASP A 176 -15.20 -14.80 -10.72
C ASP A 176 -15.04 -15.21 -9.25
N ARG A 177 -14.25 -14.45 -8.46
CA ARG A 177 -14.07 -14.74 -7.03
C ARG A 177 -15.36 -14.59 -6.23
N LEU A 178 -16.21 -13.61 -6.57
CA LEU A 178 -17.51 -13.45 -5.95
C LEU A 178 -18.41 -14.65 -6.26
N ARG A 179 -18.50 -15.04 -7.54
CA ARG A 179 -19.29 -16.21 -7.95
C ARG A 179 -18.84 -17.49 -7.23
N GLU A 180 -17.53 -17.76 -7.18
CA GLU A 180 -16.99 -18.94 -6.48
C GLU A 180 -17.31 -18.92 -4.98
N ALA A 181 -17.27 -17.75 -4.35
CA ALA A 181 -17.67 -17.61 -2.95
C ALA A 181 -19.17 -17.90 -2.76
N ASP A 182 -20.02 -17.36 -3.63
CA ASP A 182 -21.47 -17.58 -3.57
C ASP A 182 -21.81 -19.07 -3.80
N GLU A 183 -21.20 -19.73 -4.78
CA GLU A 183 -21.35 -21.17 -5.04
C GLU A 183 -20.92 -22.02 -3.83
N PHE A 184 -19.78 -21.66 -3.21
CA PHE A 184 -19.33 -22.32 -2.00
C PHE A 184 -20.33 -22.18 -0.86
N TYR A 185 -20.76 -20.96 -0.55
CA TYR A 185 -21.71 -20.73 0.54
C TYR A 185 -23.08 -21.35 0.28
N GLN A 186 -23.57 -21.38 -0.96
CA GLN A 186 -24.78 -22.12 -1.32
C GLN A 186 -24.66 -23.63 -1.06
N SER A 187 -23.46 -24.20 -1.24
CA SER A 187 -23.24 -25.63 -1.00
C SER A 187 -23.20 -26.03 0.47
N VAL A 188 -22.88 -25.09 1.38
CA VAL A 188 -22.71 -25.36 2.82
C VAL A 188 -23.80 -24.71 3.70
N THR A 189 -24.62 -23.85 3.14
CA THR A 189 -25.77 -23.26 3.85
C THR A 189 -27.01 -24.18 3.71
N PRO A 190 -27.60 -24.63 4.82
CA PRO A 190 -28.78 -25.51 4.80
C PRO A 190 -30.02 -24.83 4.23
#